data_f9fa35886eb3c5bf109afa43ffb38cd6
#
_entry.id   f9fa35886eb3c5bf109afa43ffb38cd6
#
_cell.length_a   1.000
_cell.length_b   1.000
_cell.length_c   1.000
_cell.angle_alpha   90.00
_cell.angle_beta   90.00
_cell.angle_gamma   90.00
#
_symmetry.space_group_name_H-M   'P 1'
#
loop_
_entity.id
_entity.type
_entity.pdbx_description
1 polymer ?
#
loop_
_entity_poly.entity_id
_entity_poly.type
_entity_poly.pdbx_seq_one_letter_code
_entity_poly.pdbx_strand_id
1 'polypeptide(L)'
;MDTQEISLFKAPVNNKYPYENMSLAQVFCYIVGVRAKNATMQLRRIEDRAEAKKFKGMSFDFVTPSGVFSYHSDVSLVRHSGLICIDFDHVEDLPALKSTLLHDPYFVTKLMFVSPSGDGIKWWVPIDIAKHPHRMWFEAMRNYLHTTYGLEADPQCINVSRACFLPYDPECYVTPDICPF
;
A
#
# COMPACT_ATOMS: atom_id res chain seq x y z
N MET A 1 8.62 -20.64 -2.69
CA MET A 1 8.94 -19.51 -3.59
C MET A 1 7.86 -18.48 -3.38
N ASP A 2 8.24 -17.27 -3.03
CA ASP A 2 7.28 -16.18 -2.84
C ASP A 2 6.66 -15.83 -4.20
N THR A 3 5.40 -16.22 -4.39
CA THR A 3 4.66 -15.99 -5.65
C THR A 3 3.94 -14.63 -5.67
N GLN A 4 4.17 -13.82 -4.64
CA GLN A 4 3.52 -12.53 -4.47
C GLN A 4 4.22 -11.45 -5.32
N GLU A 5 3.98 -11.50 -6.63
CA GLU A 5 4.47 -10.45 -7.54
C GLU A 5 3.44 -9.33 -7.68
N ILE A 6 3.94 -8.12 -7.83
CA ILE A 6 3.23 -6.85 -7.78
C ILE A 6 3.77 -5.97 -8.89
N SER A 7 2.91 -5.34 -9.69
CA SER A 7 3.37 -4.43 -10.75
C SER A 7 3.84 -3.09 -10.18
N LEU A 8 5.05 -2.67 -10.59
CA LEU A 8 5.59 -1.33 -10.37
C LEU A 8 5.29 -0.44 -11.57
N PHE A 9 4.86 0.77 -11.30
CA PHE A 9 4.65 1.84 -12.28
C PHE A 9 5.54 3.02 -11.95
N LYS A 10 6.21 3.56 -12.97
CA LYS A 10 7.01 4.78 -12.82
C LYS A 10 6.14 6.02 -12.77
N ALA A 11 6.58 7.00 -11.99
CA ALA A 11 5.99 8.33 -12.04
C ALA A 11 6.01 8.89 -13.49
N PRO A 12 5.01 9.70 -13.85
CA PRO A 12 3.86 10.16 -13.06
C PRO A 12 2.71 9.13 -13.01
N VAL A 13 1.74 9.32 -12.09
CA VAL A 13 0.63 8.38 -11.85
C VAL A 13 -0.29 8.14 -13.05
N ASN A 14 -0.27 9.01 -14.03
CA ASN A 14 -0.97 8.83 -15.31
C ASN A 14 -0.26 7.86 -16.27
N ASN A 15 0.95 7.40 -15.93
CA ASN A 15 1.58 6.28 -16.62
C ASN A 15 0.79 5.00 -16.35
N LYS A 16 0.28 4.37 -17.42
CA LYS A 16 -0.63 3.24 -17.33
C LYS A 16 0.01 1.88 -17.61
N TYR A 17 1.27 1.88 -18.06
CA TYR A 17 1.98 0.64 -18.35
C TYR A 17 2.93 0.28 -17.21
N PRO A 18 2.92 -0.98 -16.75
CA PRO A 18 3.85 -1.42 -15.73
C PRO A 18 5.29 -1.37 -16.25
N TYR A 19 6.20 -0.98 -15.37
CA TYR A 19 7.63 -0.92 -15.67
C TYR A 19 8.30 -2.29 -15.46
N GLU A 20 7.98 -2.92 -14.33
CA GLU A 20 8.48 -4.25 -13.94
C GLU A 20 7.56 -4.87 -12.88
N ASN A 21 7.79 -6.14 -12.55
CA ASN A 21 7.18 -6.77 -11.39
C ASN A 21 8.18 -6.83 -10.24
N MET A 22 7.69 -6.65 -9.03
CA MET A 22 8.47 -6.68 -7.80
C MET A 22 7.92 -7.73 -6.84
N SER A 23 8.81 -8.41 -6.11
CA SER A 23 8.43 -9.17 -4.92
C SER A 23 8.16 -8.23 -3.74
N LEU A 24 7.51 -8.74 -2.69
CA LEU A 24 7.26 -7.96 -1.47
C LEU A 24 8.58 -7.51 -0.80
N ALA A 25 9.63 -8.35 -0.82
CA ALA A 25 10.97 -7.98 -0.35
C ALA A 25 11.55 -6.79 -1.12
N GLN A 26 11.39 -6.77 -2.44
CA GLN A 26 11.86 -5.65 -3.27
C GLN A 26 11.07 -4.36 -2.99
N VAL A 27 9.76 -4.45 -2.75
CA VAL A 27 8.94 -3.29 -2.32
C VAL A 27 9.41 -2.77 -0.97
N PHE A 28 9.67 -3.64 0.00
CA PHE A 28 10.24 -3.27 1.28
C PHE A 28 11.59 -2.54 1.11
N CYS A 29 12.54 -3.14 0.36
CA CYS A 29 13.84 -2.52 0.09
C CYS A 29 13.71 -1.16 -0.61
N TYR A 30 12.71 -0.98 -1.47
CA TYR A 30 12.44 0.31 -2.10
C TYR A 30 12.06 1.36 -1.07
N ILE A 31 11.15 1.01 -0.14
CA ILE A 31 10.57 1.93 0.86
C ILE A 31 11.62 2.34 1.90
N VAL A 32 12.42 1.41 2.43
CA VAL A 32 13.47 1.72 3.41
C VAL A 32 14.70 2.37 2.76
N GLY A 33 14.87 2.20 1.44
CA GLY A 33 15.95 2.78 0.66
C GLY A 33 15.77 4.28 0.43
N VAL A 34 16.89 4.96 0.13
CA VAL A 34 16.92 6.42 0.00
C VAL A 34 16.32 6.97 -1.30
N ARG A 35 15.85 6.11 -2.20
CA ARG A 35 15.39 6.49 -3.54
C ARG A 35 14.29 7.55 -3.52
N ALA A 36 13.26 7.37 -2.70
CA ALA A 36 12.14 8.30 -2.59
C ALA A 36 12.33 9.36 -1.47
N LYS A 37 13.50 9.40 -0.78
CA LYS A 37 13.70 10.22 0.41
C LYS A 37 13.47 11.71 0.14
N ASN A 38 14.10 12.26 -0.89
CA ASN A 38 13.98 13.69 -1.19
C ASN A 38 12.54 14.07 -1.57
N ALA A 39 11.90 13.26 -2.41
CA ALA A 39 10.49 13.50 -2.79
C ALA A 39 9.56 13.41 -1.58
N THR A 40 9.77 12.44 -0.68
CA THR A 40 8.99 12.30 0.55
C THR A 40 9.17 13.50 1.48
N MET A 41 10.41 13.95 1.69
CA MET A 41 10.68 15.13 2.52
C MET A 41 10.11 16.42 1.91
N GLN A 42 10.16 16.56 0.59
CA GLN A 42 9.59 17.71 -0.11
C GLN A 42 8.07 17.70 0.00
N LEU A 43 7.40 16.57 -0.28
CA LEU A 43 5.95 16.44 -0.17
C LEU A 43 5.42 16.85 1.21
N ARG A 44 6.10 16.41 2.28
CA ARG A 44 5.70 16.68 3.67
C ARG A 44 5.85 18.13 4.10
N ARG A 45 6.46 18.99 3.26
CA ARG A 45 6.58 20.44 3.48
C ARG A 45 5.55 21.26 2.73
N ILE A 46 4.82 20.65 1.80
CA ILE A 46 3.79 21.33 1.00
C ILE A 46 2.52 21.42 1.84
N GLU A 47 2.13 22.64 2.20
CA GLU A 47 0.95 22.91 3.03
C GLU A 47 -0.35 22.88 2.20
N ASP A 48 -0.29 23.36 0.95
CA ASP A 48 -1.46 23.35 0.07
C ASP A 48 -1.78 21.92 -0.38
N ARG A 49 -3.01 21.48 -0.08
CA ARG A 49 -3.47 20.11 -0.37
C ARG A 49 -3.53 19.79 -1.86
N ALA A 50 -3.90 20.76 -2.69
CA ALA A 50 -4.00 20.53 -4.14
C ALA A 50 -2.60 20.39 -4.75
N GLU A 51 -1.66 21.25 -4.33
CA GLU A 51 -0.26 21.18 -4.71
C GLU A 51 0.38 19.87 -4.24
N ALA A 52 0.20 19.47 -2.98
CA ALA A 52 0.69 18.21 -2.43
C ALA A 52 0.17 17.00 -3.22
N LYS A 53 -1.14 16.98 -3.55
CA LYS A 53 -1.74 15.92 -4.37
C LYS A 53 -1.12 15.86 -5.77
N LYS A 54 -0.93 17.01 -6.41
CA LYS A 54 -0.29 17.11 -7.73
C LYS A 54 1.16 16.65 -7.67
N PHE A 55 1.94 17.13 -6.70
CA PHE A 55 3.32 16.74 -6.50
C PHE A 55 3.45 15.23 -6.27
N LYS A 56 2.63 14.65 -5.38
CA LYS A 56 2.59 13.21 -5.14
C LYS A 56 2.36 12.41 -6.42
N GLY A 57 1.36 12.78 -7.22
CA GLY A 57 1.06 12.10 -8.47
C GLY A 57 2.14 12.24 -9.54
N MET A 58 2.95 13.29 -9.50
CA MET A 58 4.01 13.54 -10.48
C MET A 58 5.36 12.94 -10.10
N SER A 59 5.63 12.74 -8.79
CA SER A 59 6.98 12.48 -8.30
C SER A 59 7.21 11.10 -7.72
N PHE A 60 6.15 10.35 -7.39
CA PHE A 60 6.28 9.05 -6.77
C PHE A 60 5.98 7.90 -7.73
N ASP A 61 6.88 6.92 -7.77
CA ASP A 61 6.56 5.61 -8.30
C ASP A 61 5.46 4.97 -7.44
N PHE A 62 4.67 4.07 -8.03
CA PHE A 62 3.62 3.38 -7.31
C PHE A 62 3.53 1.92 -7.73
N VAL A 63 2.92 1.11 -6.88
CA VAL A 63 2.64 -0.29 -7.15
C VAL A 63 1.14 -0.57 -7.07
N THR A 64 0.73 -1.70 -7.63
CA THR A 64 -0.61 -2.27 -7.46
C THR A 64 -0.52 -3.48 -6.52
N PRO A 65 -0.74 -3.31 -5.19
CA PRO A 65 -0.50 -4.35 -4.19
C PRO A 65 -1.22 -5.67 -4.47
N SER A 66 -2.39 -5.58 -5.09
CA SER A 66 -3.24 -6.74 -5.35
C SER A 66 -2.74 -7.64 -6.49
N GLY A 67 -1.69 -7.26 -7.23
CA GLY A 67 -1.15 -8.18 -8.23
C GLY A 67 -0.41 -7.58 -9.40
N VAL A 68 -0.28 -8.41 -10.41
CA VAL A 68 0.35 -8.11 -11.70
C VAL A 68 -0.70 -7.67 -12.71
N PHE A 69 -0.41 -6.57 -13.39
CA PHE A 69 -1.31 -5.96 -14.38
C PHE A 69 -0.60 -5.76 -15.72
N SER A 70 -1.34 -5.91 -16.82
CA SER A 70 -0.86 -5.53 -18.17
C SER A 70 -1.06 -4.04 -18.44
N TYR A 71 -2.00 -3.41 -17.73
CA TYR A 71 -2.34 -1.99 -17.81
C TYR A 71 -2.96 -1.56 -16.48
N HIS A 72 -2.80 -0.31 -16.07
CA HIS A 72 -3.34 0.19 -14.80
C HIS A 72 -4.86 0.40 -14.88
N SER A 73 -5.59 -0.68 -14.77
CA SER A 73 -7.07 -0.72 -14.66
C SER A 73 -7.52 -2.06 -14.06
N ASP A 74 -8.68 -2.09 -13.42
CA ASP A 74 -9.20 -3.30 -12.75
C ASP A 74 -9.37 -4.49 -13.70
N VAL A 75 -9.79 -4.21 -14.94
CA VAL A 75 -10.03 -5.26 -15.95
C VAL A 75 -8.74 -5.85 -16.55
N SER A 76 -7.59 -5.24 -16.26
CA SER A 76 -6.29 -5.64 -16.80
C SER A 76 -5.44 -6.44 -15.78
N LEU A 77 -6.06 -6.95 -14.73
CA LEU A 77 -5.42 -7.85 -13.77
C LEU A 77 -5.03 -9.16 -14.48
N VAL A 78 -3.73 -9.46 -14.48
CA VAL A 78 -3.16 -10.70 -15.05
C VAL A 78 -3.16 -11.81 -14.00
N ARG A 79 -2.70 -11.47 -12.78
CA ARG A 79 -2.62 -12.41 -11.66
C ARG A 79 -2.73 -11.66 -10.34
N HIS A 80 -3.60 -12.13 -9.46
CA HIS A 80 -3.72 -11.60 -8.10
C HIS A 80 -2.55 -12.04 -7.22
N SER A 81 -1.98 -11.15 -6.41
CA SER A 81 -0.85 -11.42 -5.51
C SER A 81 -1.26 -12.21 -4.26
N GLY A 82 -2.55 -12.26 -3.95
CA GLY A 82 -3.04 -12.72 -2.65
C GLY A 82 -2.88 -11.67 -1.53
N LEU A 83 -2.62 -10.41 -1.88
CA LEU A 83 -2.53 -9.30 -0.93
C LEU A 83 -3.65 -8.29 -1.13
N ILE A 84 -4.02 -7.62 -0.04
CA ILE A 84 -4.85 -6.42 -0.05
C ILE A 84 -4.11 -5.31 0.70
N CYS A 85 -4.19 -4.08 0.19
CA CYS A 85 -3.69 -2.89 0.86
C CYS A 85 -4.88 -2.11 1.41
N ILE A 86 -4.88 -1.85 2.70
CA ILE A 86 -5.85 -0.98 3.36
C ILE A 86 -5.14 0.35 3.68
N ASP A 87 -5.76 1.45 3.27
CA ASP A 87 -5.27 2.80 3.48
C ASP A 87 -6.04 3.45 4.63
N PHE A 88 -5.31 4.04 5.56
CA PHE A 88 -5.83 4.93 6.60
C PHE A 88 -5.23 6.31 6.38
N ASP A 89 -6.06 7.29 6.10
CA ASP A 89 -5.64 8.67 5.88
C ASP A 89 -5.95 9.53 7.11
N HIS A 90 -5.15 10.59 7.33
CA HIS A 90 -5.35 11.58 8.41
C HIS A 90 -5.42 10.97 9.81
N VAL A 91 -4.46 10.11 10.12
CA VAL A 91 -4.35 9.39 11.41
C VAL A 91 -3.72 10.33 12.45
N GLU A 92 -4.40 10.54 13.58
CA GLU A 92 -3.90 11.40 14.67
C GLU A 92 -2.72 10.76 15.44
N ASP A 93 -2.79 9.45 15.67
CA ASP A 93 -1.76 8.69 16.42
C ASP A 93 -1.27 7.50 15.58
N LEU A 94 -0.26 7.75 14.75
CA LEU A 94 0.35 6.73 13.89
C LEU A 94 0.98 5.58 14.68
N PRO A 95 1.74 5.81 15.79
CA PRO A 95 2.28 4.73 16.63
C PRO A 95 1.20 3.83 17.21
N ALA A 96 0.13 4.40 17.75
CA ALA A 96 -0.97 3.63 18.33
C ALA A 96 -1.67 2.78 17.24
N LEU A 97 -1.95 3.36 16.07
CA LEU A 97 -2.55 2.61 14.97
C LEU A 97 -1.64 1.48 14.47
N LYS A 98 -0.33 1.77 14.28
CA LYS A 98 0.65 0.72 13.91
C LYS A 98 0.64 -0.43 14.90
N SER A 99 0.66 -0.12 16.21
CA SER A 99 0.62 -1.14 17.26
C SER A 99 -0.66 -1.98 17.20
N THR A 100 -1.82 -1.33 17.05
CA THR A 100 -3.12 -2.02 16.93
C THR A 100 -3.13 -3.00 15.76
N LEU A 101 -2.72 -2.55 14.58
CA LEU A 101 -2.73 -3.37 13.37
C LEU A 101 -1.71 -4.52 13.40
N LEU A 102 -0.54 -4.32 14.03
CA LEU A 102 0.48 -5.36 14.18
C LEU A 102 0.04 -6.48 15.14
N HIS A 103 -0.81 -6.16 16.11
CA HIS A 103 -1.31 -7.12 17.10
C HIS A 103 -2.75 -7.59 16.79
N ASP A 104 -3.26 -7.31 15.58
CA ASP A 104 -4.59 -7.77 15.18
C ASP A 104 -4.64 -9.31 15.20
N PRO A 105 -5.65 -9.92 15.87
CA PRO A 105 -5.71 -11.37 16.05
C PRO A 105 -6.12 -12.14 14.79
N TYR A 106 -6.67 -11.48 13.79
CA TYR A 106 -7.22 -12.12 12.58
C TYR A 106 -6.41 -11.84 11.33
N PHE A 107 -5.79 -10.67 11.22
CA PHE A 107 -5.09 -10.25 10.02
C PHE A 107 -3.58 -10.09 10.27
N VAL A 108 -2.80 -11.00 9.70
CA VAL A 108 -1.34 -10.96 9.80
C VAL A 108 -0.78 -9.87 8.89
N THR A 109 -0.08 -8.90 9.48
CA THR A 109 0.60 -7.85 8.71
C THR A 109 1.74 -8.44 7.88
N LYS A 110 1.73 -8.23 6.57
CA LYS A 110 2.84 -8.57 5.66
C LYS A 110 3.77 -7.40 5.41
N LEU A 111 3.20 -6.21 5.21
CA LEU A 111 3.95 -4.96 5.04
C LEU A 111 3.13 -3.81 5.63
N MET A 112 3.78 -2.87 6.31
CA MET A 112 3.13 -1.68 6.81
C MET A 112 4.09 -0.50 6.85
N PHE A 113 3.66 0.65 6.33
CA PHE A 113 4.47 1.85 6.28
C PHE A 113 3.63 3.12 6.32
N VAL A 114 4.28 4.23 6.68
CA VAL A 114 3.67 5.56 6.68
C VAL A 114 3.49 6.06 5.25
N SER A 115 2.34 6.65 4.97
CA SER A 115 2.00 7.21 3.65
C SER A 115 3.01 8.29 3.20
N PRO A 116 3.11 8.59 1.89
CA PRO A 116 3.99 9.65 1.40
C PRO A 116 3.76 10.99 2.09
N SER A 117 2.50 11.34 2.38
CA SER A 117 2.12 12.60 3.06
C SER A 117 2.53 12.63 4.54
N GLY A 118 2.78 11.48 5.16
CA GLY A 118 3.24 11.39 6.54
C GLY A 118 2.15 11.34 7.60
N ASP A 119 0.89 11.37 7.20
CA ASP A 119 -0.29 11.41 8.06
C ASP A 119 -1.23 10.20 7.90
N GLY A 120 -0.76 9.13 7.28
CA GLY A 120 -1.54 7.92 7.05
C GLY A 120 -0.71 6.66 7.09
N ILE A 121 -1.39 5.51 7.08
CA ILE A 121 -0.77 4.17 7.08
C ILE A 121 -1.25 3.38 5.87
N LYS A 122 -0.32 2.68 5.24
CA LYS A 122 -0.56 1.65 4.24
C LYS A 122 -0.34 0.30 4.91
N TRP A 123 -1.40 -0.49 5.05
CA TRP A 123 -1.40 -1.77 5.71
C TRP A 123 -1.71 -2.90 4.74
N TRP A 124 -0.76 -3.81 4.53
CA TRP A 124 -0.89 -4.92 3.58
C TRP A 124 -1.03 -6.23 4.31
N VAL A 125 -2.07 -6.96 3.99
CA VAL A 125 -2.39 -8.26 4.59
C VAL A 125 -2.69 -9.31 3.52
N PRO A 126 -2.44 -10.60 3.81
CA PRO A 126 -2.78 -11.68 2.90
C PRO A 126 -4.28 -11.93 2.90
N ILE A 127 -4.80 -12.24 1.73
CA ILE A 127 -6.18 -12.67 1.52
C ILE A 127 -6.21 -13.93 0.65
N ASP A 128 -7.22 -14.77 0.84
CA ASP A 128 -7.42 -15.99 0.05
C ASP A 128 -8.49 -15.74 -1.01
N ILE A 129 -8.06 -15.40 -2.22
CA ILE A 129 -8.95 -15.13 -3.36
C ILE A 129 -9.67 -16.37 -3.90
N ALA A 130 -9.21 -17.58 -3.52
CA ALA A 130 -9.93 -18.79 -3.85
C ALA A 130 -11.20 -18.95 -3.00
N LYS A 131 -11.21 -18.38 -1.78
CA LYS A 131 -12.39 -18.38 -0.92
C LYS A 131 -13.38 -17.27 -1.29
N HIS A 132 -12.88 -16.04 -1.45
CA HIS A 132 -13.72 -14.89 -1.76
C HIS A 132 -13.00 -13.92 -2.68
N PRO A 133 -13.73 -13.20 -3.56
CA PRO A 133 -13.18 -12.13 -4.38
C PRO A 133 -12.58 -11.00 -3.53
N HIS A 134 -11.62 -10.27 -4.09
CA HIS A 134 -10.96 -9.11 -3.46
C HIS A 134 -11.96 -8.12 -2.85
N ARG A 135 -13.02 -7.79 -3.58
CA ARG A 135 -14.08 -6.88 -3.11
C ARG A 135 -14.73 -7.36 -1.82
N MET A 136 -15.07 -8.64 -1.72
CA MET A 136 -15.70 -9.19 -0.51
C MET A 136 -14.74 -9.17 0.68
N TRP A 137 -13.46 -9.45 0.45
CA TRP A 137 -12.42 -9.28 1.48
C TRP A 137 -12.34 -7.85 1.97
N PHE A 138 -12.31 -6.87 1.04
CA PHE A 138 -12.29 -5.46 1.42
C PHE A 138 -13.50 -5.07 2.26
N GLU A 139 -14.71 -5.42 1.82
CA GLU A 139 -15.97 -5.09 2.53
C GLU A 139 -15.99 -5.71 3.93
N ALA A 140 -15.57 -6.98 4.06
CA ALA A 140 -15.51 -7.67 5.35
C ALA A 140 -14.46 -7.02 6.28
N MET A 141 -13.26 -6.73 5.76
CA MET A 141 -12.20 -6.09 6.54
C MET A 141 -12.60 -4.67 6.98
N ARG A 142 -13.18 -3.87 6.10
CA ARG A 142 -13.65 -2.52 6.44
C ARG A 142 -14.67 -2.57 7.56
N ASN A 143 -15.64 -3.48 7.46
CA ASN A 143 -16.66 -3.65 8.50
C ASN A 143 -16.07 -4.13 9.84
N TYR A 144 -15.13 -5.08 9.79
CA TYR A 144 -14.41 -5.53 10.97
C TYR A 144 -13.62 -4.40 11.65
N LEU A 145 -12.83 -3.65 10.89
CA LEU A 145 -12.01 -2.55 11.38
C LEU A 145 -12.87 -1.43 12.00
N HIS A 146 -13.98 -1.11 11.35
CA HIS A 146 -14.94 -0.14 11.88
C HIS A 146 -15.58 -0.63 13.20
N THR A 147 -16.10 -1.86 13.21
CA THR A 147 -16.82 -2.40 14.38
C THR A 147 -15.89 -2.65 15.57
N THR A 148 -14.65 -3.11 15.31
CA THR A 148 -13.72 -3.52 16.38
C THR A 148 -12.91 -2.36 16.92
N TYR A 149 -12.48 -1.46 16.04
CA TYR A 149 -11.51 -0.40 16.38
C TYR A 149 -12.02 1.02 16.10
N GLY A 150 -13.21 1.18 15.48
CA GLY A 150 -13.70 2.48 15.06
C GLY A 150 -12.90 3.09 13.90
N LEU A 151 -12.16 2.27 13.15
CA LEU A 151 -11.28 2.72 12.08
C LEU A 151 -11.99 2.82 10.74
N GLU A 152 -11.73 3.90 10.00
CA GLU A 152 -12.26 4.12 8.65
C GLU A 152 -11.17 3.88 7.60
N ALA A 153 -11.37 2.85 6.78
CA ALA A 153 -10.51 2.55 5.64
C ALA A 153 -10.94 3.35 4.40
N ASP A 154 -9.97 3.81 3.58
CA ASP A 154 -10.27 4.45 2.30
C ASP A 154 -11.11 3.52 1.41
N PRO A 155 -12.34 3.92 1.04
CA PRO A 155 -13.23 3.08 0.24
C PRO A 155 -12.66 2.74 -1.15
N GLN A 156 -11.69 3.48 -1.66
CA GLN A 156 -11.06 3.19 -2.95
C GLN A 156 -10.17 1.94 -2.94
N CYS A 157 -9.81 1.43 -1.75
CA CYS A 157 -9.07 0.16 -1.62
C CYS A 157 -9.87 -1.07 -2.07
N ILE A 158 -11.16 -0.91 -2.36
CA ILE A 158 -12.00 -1.94 -3.00
C ILE A 158 -11.53 -2.29 -4.42
N ASN A 159 -10.84 -1.37 -5.10
CA ASN A 159 -10.37 -1.55 -6.47
C ASN A 159 -9.06 -2.34 -6.49
N VAL A 160 -9.02 -3.45 -7.22
CA VAL A 160 -7.81 -4.30 -7.33
C VAL A 160 -6.62 -3.55 -7.93
N SER A 161 -6.85 -2.57 -8.82
CA SER A 161 -5.81 -1.73 -9.40
C SER A 161 -5.45 -0.50 -8.57
N ARG A 162 -5.90 -0.42 -7.30
CA ARG A 162 -5.58 0.72 -6.43
C ARG A 162 -4.07 1.00 -6.43
N ALA A 163 -3.70 2.22 -6.82
CA ALA A 163 -2.31 2.67 -6.78
C ALA A 163 -1.86 2.91 -5.35
N CYS A 164 -0.74 2.31 -4.97
CA CYS A 164 -0.07 2.53 -3.70
C CYS A 164 1.30 3.18 -3.96
N PHE A 165 1.43 4.46 -3.65
CA PHE A 165 2.66 5.21 -3.84
C PHE A 165 3.74 4.74 -2.87
N LEU A 166 4.99 4.67 -3.35
CA LEU A 166 6.15 4.20 -2.59
C LEU A 166 6.96 5.38 -2.02
N PRO A 167 6.79 5.70 -0.72
CA PRO A 167 7.57 6.74 -0.05
C PRO A 167 8.92 6.24 0.44
N TYR A 168 9.66 7.10 1.11
CA TYR A 168 10.71 6.73 2.02
C TYR A 168 10.14 6.60 3.44
N ASP A 169 10.24 5.39 4.02
CA ASP A 169 9.92 5.12 5.42
C ASP A 169 10.93 4.12 6.01
N PRO A 170 11.94 4.59 6.77
CA PRO A 170 12.95 3.71 7.37
C PRO A 170 12.39 2.81 8.46
N GLU A 171 11.18 3.10 8.99
CA GLU A 171 10.47 2.30 9.99
C GLU A 171 9.37 1.42 9.37
N CYS A 172 9.47 1.16 8.05
CA CYS A 172 8.59 0.24 7.37
C CYS A 172 8.69 -1.15 8.01
N TYR A 173 7.55 -1.71 8.40
CA TYR A 173 7.48 -3.09 8.88
C TYR A 173 7.33 -4.05 7.70
N VAL A 174 8.07 -5.14 7.74
CA VAL A 174 7.83 -6.33 6.90
C VAL A 174 7.85 -7.57 7.76
N THR A 175 7.01 -8.55 7.43
CA THR A 175 6.96 -9.82 8.15
C THR A 175 8.32 -10.54 8.10
N PRO A 176 8.80 -11.17 9.22
CA PRO A 176 10.15 -11.74 9.30
C PRO A 176 10.46 -12.81 8.25
N ASP A 177 9.46 -13.54 7.76
CA ASP A 177 9.61 -14.55 6.71
C ASP A 177 9.98 -13.97 5.33
N ILE A 178 9.84 -12.67 5.15
CA ILE A 178 10.13 -11.96 3.89
C ILE A 178 11.31 -10.98 4.06
N CYS A 179 11.68 -10.65 5.30
CA CYS A 179 12.75 -9.70 5.57
C CYS A 179 14.07 -10.16 4.91
N PRO A 180 14.67 -9.34 4.02
CA PRO A 180 15.88 -9.72 3.28
C PRO A 180 17.19 -9.58 4.10
N PHE A 181 17.11 -9.12 5.37
CA PHE A 181 18.28 -8.85 6.23
C PHE A 181 18.21 -9.60 7.55
#